data_d071dd310933f7377272242513bb9abf
#
_entry.id   d071dd310933f7377272242513bb9abf
#
_cell.length_a   1.000
_cell.length_b   1.000
_cell.length_c   1.000
_cell.angle_alpha   90.00
_cell.angle_beta   90.00
_cell.angle_gamma   90.00
#
_symmetry.space_group_name_H-M   'P 1'
#
loop_
_entity.id
_entity.type
_entity.pdbx_description
1 polymer ?
#
loop_
_entity_poly.entity_id
_entity_poly.type
_entity_poly.pdbx_seq_one_letter_code
_entity_poly.pdbx_strand_id
1 'polypeptide(L)'
;MAFRRLSRRIPEPKVPLRCYHIGMSIQTDIERIKDEEERIQFDRFDHDLAYRIGIALHEEAQTRGVSVTIDIRAFGQQIFHLAMAGTSPDNDGWIEGKVRVVERFHRSSLRVGRELAAEGKSLEDRFFVDPFEFRPFGGCFPVRLKEGGVIGSVTVSGLTQEEDHAMVVSVLERFTRGS
;
A
#
# COMPACT_ATOMS: atom_id res chain seq x y z
N MET A 1 52.54 -2.75 20.22
CA MET A 1 51.73 -3.42 19.13
C MET A 1 50.43 -2.64 18.93
N ALA A 2 50.37 -1.92 17.83
CA ALA A 2 49.25 -1.03 17.54
C ALA A 2 48.26 -1.75 16.61
N PHE A 3 47.05 -1.97 17.05
CA PHE A 3 45.98 -2.51 16.20
C PHE A 3 45.42 -1.41 15.30
N ARG A 4 45.75 -1.45 14.01
CA ARG A 4 45.09 -0.66 12.97
C ARG A 4 43.66 -1.20 12.75
N ARG A 5 42.67 -0.41 13.11
CA ARG A 5 41.26 -0.64 12.69
C ARG A 5 41.17 -0.33 11.18
N LEU A 6 41.03 -1.36 10.38
CA LEU A 6 40.59 -1.26 8.99
C LEU A 6 39.08 -1.00 8.97
N SER A 7 38.67 0.25 8.77
CA SER A 7 37.27 0.57 8.46
C SER A 7 37.00 0.16 7.01
N ARG A 8 36.39 -1.00 6.83
CA ARG A 8 35.81 -1.35 5.53
C ARG A 8 34.51 -0.54 5.37
N ARG A 9 34.52 0.47 4.51
CA ARG A 9 33.30 1.08 4.00
C ARG A 9 32.57 0.02 3.19
N ILE A 10 31.39 -0.38 3.65
CA ILE A 10 30.44 -1.18 2.87
C ILE A 10 29.96 -0.24 1.75
N PRO A 11 30.08 -0.62 0.46
CA PRO A 11 29.55 0.20 -0.62
C PRO A 11 28.03 0.22 -0.50
N GLU A 12 27.42 1.40 -0.51
CA GLU A 12 25.98 1.55 -0.60
C GLU A 12 25.46 0.84 -1.86
N PRO A 13 24.40 0.04 -1.74
CA PRO A 13 23.78 -0.55 -2.91
C PRO A 13 23.19 0.58 -3.76
N LYS A 14 23.77 0.84 -4.91
CA LYS A 14 23.18 1.66 -5.96
C LYS A 14 21.95 0.91 -6.48
N VAL A 15 20.78 1.14 -5.89
CA VAL A 15 19.51 0.69 -6.46
C VAL A 15 19.33 1.45 -7.76
N PRO A 16 19.30 0.80 -8.93
CA PRO A 16 19.03 1.51 -10.17
C PRO A 16 17.58 1.98 -10.16
N LEU A 17 17.36 3.28 -10.17
CA LEU A 17 16.10 3.96 -10.44
C LEU A 17 15.68 3.71 -11.91
N ARG A 18 15.34 2.47 -12.26
CA ARG A 18 14.89 2.16 -13.61
C ARG A 18 13.89 1.01 -13.63
N CYS A 19 12.63 1.38 -13.44
CA CYS A 19 11.46 0.77 -14.06
C CYS A 19 10.26 1.71 -13.88
N TYR A 20 10.37 2.93 -14.41
CA TYR A 20 9.17 3.74 -14.66
C TYR A 20 8.53 3.23 -15.95
N HIS A 21 7.24 2.92 -15.91
CA HIS A 21 6.45 2.67 -17.10
C HIS A 21 6.64 3.85 -18.07
N ILE A 22 7.00 3.52 -19.30
CA ILE A 22 7.25 4.46 -20.39
C ILE A 22 5.98 5.29 -20.61
N GLY A 23 5.96 6.58 -20.20
CA GLY A 23 4.99 7.56 -20.66
C GLY A 23 4.34 8.50 -19.66
N MET A 24 4.30 8.23 -18.36
CA MET A 24 3.59 9.10 -17.41
C MET A 24 4.56 9.79 -16.45
N SER A 25 4.40 11.11 -16.26
CA SER A 25 5.21 11.83 -15.26
C SER A 25 4.77 11.41 -13.86
N ILE A 26 5.67 11.50 -12.87
CA ILE A 26 5.34 11.22 -11.47
C ILE A 26 4.18 12.10 -10.97
N GLN A 27 4.07 13.32 -11.47
CA GLN A 27 2.98 14.24 -11.13
C GLN A 27 1.63 13.75 -11.67
N THR A 28 1.61 13.25 -12.91
CA THR A 28 0.40 12.66 -13.51
C THR A 28 -0.04 11.40 -12.73
N ASP A 29 0.92 10.59 -12.26
CA ASP A 29 0.62 9.42 -11.45
C ASP A 29 0.01 9.82 -10.08
N ILE A 30 0.55 10.86 -9.45
CA ILE A 30 0.01 11.42 -8.21
C ILE A 30 -1.44 11.91 -8.40
N GLU A 31 -1.72 12.66 -9.47
CA GLU A 31 -3.09 13.14 -9.74
C GLU A 31 -4.06 11.99 -9.99
N ARG A 32 -3.65 10.97 -10.75
CA ARG A 32 -4.45 9.74 -10.95
C ARG A 32 -4.81 9.07 -9.61
N ILE A 33 -3.83 8.92 -8.71
CA ILE A 33 -4.06 8.29 -7.40
C ILE A 33 -4.98 9.15 -6.53
N LYS A 34 -4.87 10.46 -6.59
CA LYS A 34 -5.80 11.36 -5.88
C LYS A 34 -7.24 11.18 -6.39
N ASP A 35 -7.44 11.13 -7.71
CA ASP A 35 -8.74 10.90 -8.32
C ASP A 35 -9.33 9.54 -7.89
N GLU A 36 -8.49 8.50 -7.77
CA GLU A 36 -8.90 7.21 -7.23
C GLU A 36 -9.39 7.31 -5.77
N GLU A 37 -8.66 8.02 -4.91
CA GLU A 37 -9.04 8.24 -3.52
C GLU A 37 -10.30 9.10 -3.35
N GLU A 38 -10.55 10.04 -4.27
CA GLU A 38 -11.76 10.89 -4.25
C GLU A 38 -13.00 10.14 -4.69
N ARG A 39 -12.91 9.28 -5.71
CA ARG A 39 -14.06 8.53 -6.24
C ARG A 39 -14.36 7.22 -5.50
N ILE A 40 -13.37 6.63 -4.81
CA ILE A 40 -13.53 5.41 -4.02
C ILE A 40 -13.81 5.79 -2.56
N GLN A 41 -15.08 6.08 -2.28
CA GLN A 41 -15.58 6.39 -0.94
C GLN A 41 -16.87 5.62 -0.70
N PHE A 42 -17.11 5.23 0.54
CA PHE A 42 -18.23 4.42 0.94
C PHE A 42 -19.29 5.24 1.66
N ASP A 43 -20.58 4.99 1.41
CA ASP A 43 -21.66 5.55 2.23
C ASP A 43 -21.66 4.91 3.62
N ARG A 44 -21.42 3.61 3.67
CA ARG A 44 -21.22 2.86 4.90
C ARG A 44 -20.19 1.75 4.68
N PHE A 45 -19.53 1.36 5.76
CA PHE A 45 -18.59 0.24 5.76
C PHE A 45 -18.81 -0.59 7.02
N ASP A 46 -19.05 -1.89 6.87
CA ASP A 46 -19.29 -2.83 7.95
C ASP A 46 -18.49 -4.12 7.74
N HIS A 47 -18.57 -5.04 8.70
CA HIS A 47 -17.85 -6.30 8.66
C HIS A 47 -18.25 -7.19 7.48
N ASP A 48 -19.54 -7.19 7.11
CA ASP A 48 -20.03 -7.98 5.97
C ASP A 48 -19.49 -7.44 4.66
N LEU A 49 -19.44 -6.12 4.50
CA LEU A 49 -18.83 -5.48 3.33
C LEU A 49 -17.33 -5.76 3.27
N ALA A 50 -16.60 -5.65 4.39
CA ALA A 50 -15.19 -5.98 4.48
C ALA A 50 -14.92 -7.44 4.07
N TYR A 51 -15.72 -8.38 4.57
CA TYR A 51 -15.63 -9.79 4.19
C TYR A 51 -15.85 -9.99 2.67
N ARG A 52 -16.87 -9.37 2.10
CA ARG A 52 -17.15 -9.46 0.65
C ARG A 52 -16.02 -8.89 -0.21
N ILE A 53 -15.42 -7.79 0.22
CA ILE A 53 -14.25 -7.19 -0.45
C ILE A 53 -13.06 -8.16 -0.36
N GLY A 54 -12.81 -8.75 0.80
CA GLY A 54 -11.74 -9.73 0.99
C GLY A 54 -11.88 -10.96 0.08
N ILE A 55 -13.09 -11.51 -0.03
CA ILE A 55 -13.38 -12.61 -0.96
C ILE A 55 -13.20 -12.18 -2.41
N ALA A 56 -13.66 -11.00 -2.80
CA ALA A 56 -13.48 -10.49 -4.16
C ALA A 56 -12.02 -10.26 -4.54
N LEU A 57 -11.16 -9.85 -3.61
CA LEU A 57 -9.71 -9.76 -3.81
C LEU A 57 -9.07 -11.14 -3.98
N HIS A 58 -9.51 -12.12 -3.20
CA HIS A 58 -9.05 -13.50 -3.34
C HIS A 58 -9.43 -14.09 -4.71
N GLU A 59 -10.67 -13.91 -5.16
CA GLU A 59 -11.15 -14.35 -6.47
C GLU A 59 -10.40 -13.67 -7.62
N GLU A 60 -10.10 -12.37 -7.48
CA GLU A 60 -9.31 -11.62 -8.43
C GLU A 60 -7.88 -12.18 -8.54
N ALA A 61 -7.25 -12.47 -7.40
CA ALA A 61 -5.92 -13.08 -7.37
C ALA A 61 -5.91 -14.47 -8.02
N GLN A 62 -6.93 -15.30 -7.72
CA GLN A 62 -7.08 -16.62 -8.37
C GLN A 62 -7.25 -16.48 -9.87
N THR A 63 -8.08 -15.55 -10.34
CA THR A 63 -8.33 -15.33 -11.78
C THR A 63 -7.06 -14.89 -12.50
N ARG A 64 -6.23 -14.06 -11.84
CA ARG A 64 -4.92 -13.64 -12.38
C ARG A 64 -3.83 -14.71 -12.25
N GLY A 65 -4.06 -15.78 -11.50
CA GLY A 65 -3.07 -16.83 -11.24
C GLY A 65 -1.88 -16.33 -10.39
N VAL A 66 -2.14 -15.42 -9.47
CA VAL A 66 -1.12 -14.83 -8.57
C VAL A 66 -1.39 -15.15 -7.11
N SER A 67 -0.35 -15.12 -6.28
CA SER A 67 -0.43 -15.37 -4.84
C SER A 67 -0.16 -14.09 -4.07
N VAL A 68 -1.09 -13.70 -3.22
CA VAL A 68 -1.01 -12.47 -2.40
C VAL A 68 -1.46 -12.72 -0.97
N THR A 69 -1.03 -11.87 -0.07
CA THR A 69 -1.63 -11.72 1.26
C THR A 69 -2.57 -10.53 1.23
N ILE A 70 -3.77 -10.71 1.76
CA ILE A 70 -4.86 -9.73 1.81
C ILE A 70 -5.15 -9.39 3.26
N ASP A 71 -5.33 -8.11 3.57
CA ASP A 71 -5.66 -7.63 4.91
C ASP A 71 -6.66 -6.48 4.83
N ILE A 72 -7.71 -6.53 5.66
CA ILE A 72 -8.70 -5.45 5.76
C ILE A 72 -8.88 -5.09 7.23
N ARG A 73 -8.70 -3.82 7.54
CA ARG A 73 -8.84 -3.26 8.88
C ARG A 73 -9.84 -2.12 8.87
N ALA A 74 -10.68 -2.06 9.87
CA ALA A 74 -11.51 -0.89 10.15
C ALA A 74 -11.84 -0.82 11.64
N PHE A 75 -12.09 0.39 12.14
CA PHE A 75 -12.46 0.65 13.53
C PHE A 75 -11.42 0.13 14.56
N GLY A 76 -10.15 0.09 14.17
CA GLY A 76 -9.06 -0.44 15.02
C GLY A 76 -9.00 -1.97 15.08
N GLN A 77 -9.77 -2.68 14.25
CA GLN A 77 -9.81 -4.15 14.20
C GLN A 77 -9.38 -4.68 12.84
N GLN A 78 -8.64 -5.79 12.82
CA GLN A 78 -8.44 -6.62 11.64
C GLN A 78 -9.70 -7.46 11.41
N ILE A 79 -10.42 -7.18 10.31
CA ILE A 79 -11.70 -7.82 10.01
C ILE A 79 -11.51 -9.01 9.07
N PHE A 80 -10.58 -8.90 8.13
CA PHE A 80 -10.27 -9.95 7.18
C PHE A 80 -8.76 -10.09 7.00
N HIS A 81 -8.28 -11.33 7.02
CA HIS A 81 -6.90 -11.64 6.70
C HIS A 81 -6.82 -12.98 5.98
N LEU A 82 -6.08 -13.02 4.88
CA LEU A 82 -5.86 -14.23 4.09
C LEU A 82 -4.47 -14.23 3.48
N ALA A 83 -3.63 -15.20 3.86
CA ALA A 83 -2.37 -15.50 3.20
C ALA A 83 -2.58 -16.65 2.22
N MET A 84 -2.47 -16.41 0.91
CA MET A 84 -2.59 -17.44 -0.11
C MET A 84 -1.35 -18.34 -0.15
N ALA A 85 -1.51 -19.58 -0.65
CA ALA A 85 -0.37 -20.47 -0.88
C ALA A 85 0.67 -19.79 -1.78
N GLY A 86 1.95 -19.86 -1.38
CA GLY A 86 3.05 -19.18 -2.07
C GLY A 86 3.46 -17.83 -1.47
N THR A 87 2.71 -17.30 -0.50
CA THR A 87 3.12 -16.15 0.32
C THR A 87 3.95 -16.59 1.53
N SER A 88 4.54 -15.65 2.24
CA SER A 88 5.36 -15.89 3.43
C SER A 88 5.09 -14.83 4.50
N PRO A 89 5.56 -15.01 5.76
CA PRO A 89 5.43 -14.00 6.80
C PRO A 89 6.03 -12.63 6.46
N ASP A 90 6.93 -12.55 5.47
CA ASP A 90 7.45 -11.27 4.97
C ASP A 90 6.34 -10.40 4.34
N ASN A 91 5.35 -11.03 3.68
CA ASN A 91 4.19 -10.32 3.14
C ASN A 91 3.37 -9.63 4.24
N ASP A 92 3.25 -10.26 5.41
CA ASP A 92 2.60 -9.66 6.58
C ASP A 92 3.40 -8.46 7.09
N GLY A 93 4.73 -8.56 7.13
CA GLY A 93 5.60 -7.44 7.47
C GLY A 93 5.44 -6.24 6.51
N TRP A 94 5.24 -6.51 5.22
CA TRP A 94 4.93 -5.49 4.24
C TRP A 94 3.56 -4.85 4.47
N ILE A 95 2.54 -5.66 4.77
CA ILE A 95 1.18 -5.20 5.10
C ILE A 95 1.22 -4.25 6.28
N GLU A 96 1.85 -4.65 7.39
CA GLU A 96 1.94 -3.82 8.60
C GLU A 96 2.55 -2.44 8.30
N GLY A 97 3.64 -2.41 7.55
CA GLY A 97 4.28 -1.15 7.19
C GLY A 97 3.43 -0.26 6.26
N LYS A 98 2.71 -0.87 5.29
CA LYS A 98 1.79 -0.14 4.39
C LYS A 98 0.57 0.38 5.16
N VAL A 99 0.01 -0.40 6.09
CA VAL A 99 -1.13 -0.01 6.95
C VAL A 99 -0.76 1.19 7.80
N ARG A 100 0.42 1.19 8.46
CA ARG A 100 0.90 2.34 9.25
C ARG A 100 0.98 3.63 8.42
N VAL A 101 1.35 3.55 7.14
CA VAL A 101 1.33 4.71 6.23
C VAL A 101 -0.09 5.25 6.07
N VAL A 102 -1.07 4.38 5.78
CA VAL A 102 -2.47 4.80 5.58
C VAL A 102 -3.07 5.35 6.87
N GLU A 103 -2.85 4.70 8.00
CA GLU A 103 -3.36 5.14 9.31
C GLU A 103 -2.80 6.51 9.72
N ARG A 104 -1.52 6.79 9.40
CA ARG A 104 -0.89 8.06 9.76
C ARG A 104 -1.25 9.19 8.83
N PHE A 105 -1.31 8.94 7.52
CA PHE A 105 -1.42 10.00 6.52
C PHE A 105 -2.82 10.11 5.90
N HIS A 106 -3.70 9.15 6.14
CA HIS A 106 -5.04 9.05 5.56
C HIS A 106 -5.04 9.13 4.02
N ARG A 107 -3.98 8.58 3.41
CA ARG A 107 -3.75 8.50 1.96
C ARG A 107 -3.27 7.09 1.63
N SER A 108 -3.44 6.66 0.38
CA SER A 108 -2.90 5.37 -0.05
C SER A 108 -1.38 5.34 0.09
N SER A 109 -0.85 4.17 0.41
CA SER A 109 0.59 3.99 0.59
C SER A 109 1.38 4.31 -0.69
N LEU A 110 0.79 4.05 -1.88
CA LEU A 110 1.38 4.44 -3.16
C LEU A 110 1.48 5.96 -3.31
N ARG A 111 0.40 6.69 -2.98
CA ARG A 111 0.40 8.15 -3.06
C ARG A 111 1.51 8.77 -2.22
N VAL A 112 1.63 8.34 -0.96
CA VAL A 112 2.70 8.84 -0.08
C VAL A 112 4.08 8.57 -0.68
N GLY A 113 4.33 7.37 -1.21
CA GLY A 113 5.58 7.05 -1.87
C GLY A 113 5.87 7.90 -3.11
N ARG A 114 4.85 8.18 -3.94
CA ARG A 114 4.99 9.04 -5.13
C ARG A 114 5.25 10.51 -4.76
N GLU A 115 4.57 11.03 -3.75
CA GLU A 115 4.78 12.40 -3.26
C GLU A 115 6.21 12.57 -2.71
N LEU A 116 6.71 11.60 -1.93
CA LEU A 116 8.09 11.60 -1.43
C LEU A 116 9.11 11.56 -2.58
N ALA A 117 8.89 10.68 -3.56
CA ALA A 117 9.77 10.57 -4.73
C ALA A 117 9.79 11.86 -5.57
N ALA A 118 8.64 12.53 -5.73
CA ALA A 118 8.54 13.81 -6.42
C ALA A 118 9.30 14.94 -5.69
N GLU A 119 9.36 14.89 -4.35
CA GLU A 119 10.12 15.83 -3.53
C GLU A 119 11.61 15.44 -3.39
N GLY A 120 12.00 14.24 -3.82
CA GLY A 120 13.35 13.70 -3.61
C GLY A 120 13.69 13.46 -2.15
N LYS A 121 12.68 13.13 -1.31
CA LYS A 121 12.80 12.95 0.14
C LYS A 121 12.45 11.53 0.56
N SER A 122 13.02 11.11 1.70
CA SER A 122 12.59 9.91 2.41
C SER A 122 11.45 10.23 3.41
N LEU A 123 10.83 9.20 3.97
CA LEU A 123 9.90 9.34 5.10
C LEU A 123 10.56 9.98 6.32
N GLU A 124 11.81 9.58 6.60
CA GLU A 124 12.59 10.11 7.70
C GLU A 124 12.84 11.62 7.53
N ASP A 125 13.30 12.03 6.34
CA ASP A 125 13.57 13.44 6.03
C ASP A 125 12.33 14.34 6.11
N ARG A 126 11.18 13.80 5.72
CA ARG A 126 9.95 14.58 5.57
C ARG A 126 9.07 14.56 6.84
N PHE A 127 9.01 13.41 7.52
CA PHE A 127 8.03 13.16 8.58
C PHE A 127 8.63 12.69 9.90
N PHE A 128 9.95 12.52 9.98
CA PHE A 128 10.67 12.08 11.18
C PHE A 128 10.15 10.74 11.72
N VAL A 129 9.86 9.79 10.84
CA VAL A 129 9.40 8.45 11.19
C VAL A 129 10.44 7.39 10.83
N ASP A 130 10.43 6.28 11.55
CA ASP A 130 11.33 5.17 11.28
C ASP A 130 10.98 4.51 9.93
N PRO A 131 11.90 4.49 8.95
CA PRO A 131 11.67 3.87 7.65
C PRO A 131 11.52 2.35 7.72
N PHE A 132 11.95 1.71 8.82
CA PHE A 132 11.73 0.28 9.03
C PHE A 132 10.31 -0.07 9.45
N GLU A 133 9.59 0.88 10.07
CA GLU A 133 8.21 0.68 10.50
C GLU A 133 7.19 1.07 9.43
N PHE A 134 7.51 2.02 8.55
CA PHE A 134 6.60 2.56 7.54
C PHE A 134 7.04 2.18 6.13
N ARG A 135 6.13 1.68 5.32
CA ARG A 135 6.41 1.25 3.95
C ARG A 135 5.52 2.02 2.96
N PRO A 136 5.99 3.16 2.41
CA PRO A 136 5.24 3.97 1.46
C PRO A 136 5.31 3.37 0.04
N PHE A 137 4.87 2.12 -0.07
CA PHE A 137 4.82 1.34 -1.30
C PHE A 137 3.38 0.93 -1.58
N GLY A 138 3.00 0.83 -2.85
CA GLY A 138 1.64 0.52 -3.26
C GLY A 138 1.06 -0.77 -2.67
N GLY A 139 -0.27 -0.82 -2.62
CA GLY A 139 -1.02 -1.99 -2.16
C GLY A 139 -1.89 -1.76 -0.91
N CYS A 140 -1.76 -0.64 -0.21
CA CYS A 140 -2.69 -0.28 0.88
C CYS A 140 -3.48 0.97 0.50
N PHE A 141 -4.80 0.86 0.55
CA PHE A 141 -5.75 1.90 0.17
C PHE A 141 -6.66 2.25 1.36
N PRO A 142 -6.94 3.56 1.62
CA PRO A 142 -7.78 3.95 2.74
C PRO A 142 -9.24 3.57 2.53
N VAL A 143 -9.89 3.02 3.55
CA VAL A 143 -11.34 2.93 3.63
C VAL A 143 -11.85 4.27 4.13
N ARG A 144 -12.46 5.04 3.23
CA ARG A 144 -12.98 6.39 3.49
C ARG A 144 -14.50 6.40 3.41
N LEU A 145 -15.14 6.95 4.41
CA LEU A 145 -16.57 7.27 4.37
C LEU A 145 -16.77 8.66 3.75
N LYS A 146 -17.83 8.83 2.95
CA LYS A 146 -18.20 10.12 2.34
C LYS A 146 -18.39 11.21 3.40
N GLU A 147 -18.99 10.85 4.53
CA GLU A 147 -19.25 11.76 5.64
C GLU A 147 -18.53 11.39 6.94
N GLY A 148 -17.42 10.66 6.88
CA GLY A 148 -16.79 10.18 8.12
C GLY A 148 -15.27 10.15 8.12
N GLY A 149 -14.63 10.40 6.99
CA GLY A 149 -13.17 10.33 6.87
C GLY A 149 -12.64 8.89 6.76
N VAL A 150 -11.34 8.70 7.03
CA VAL A 150 -10.68 7.39 6.93
C VAL A 150 -10.91 6.60 8.22
N ILE A 151 -11.46 5.41 8.09
CA ILE A 151 -11.81 4.52 9.20
C ILE A 151 -11.04 3.21 9.19
N GLY A 152 -10.24 2.96 8.14
CA GLY A 152 -9.50 1.72 7.98
C GLY A 152 -8.75 1.66 6.66
N SER A 153 -8.37 0.45 6.27
CA SER A 153 -7.60 0.18 5.06
C SER A 153 -7.91 -1.18 4.45
N VAL A 154 -7.70 -1.27 3.14
CA VAL A 154 -7.66 -2.54 2.39
C VAL A 154 -6.27 -2.69 1.81
N THR A 155 -5.62 -3.81 2.06
CA THR A 155 -4.21 -4.03 1.73
C THR A 155 -4.00 -5.34 0.99
N VAL A 156 -3.13 -5.30 -0.02
CA VAL A 156 -2.61 -6.47 -0.74
C VAL A 156 -1.08 -6.39 -0.74
N SER A 157 -0.43 -7.54 -0.61
CA SER A 157 1.02 -7.67 -0.71
C SER A 157 1.40 -8.99 -1.37
N GLY A 158 2.22 -8.93 -2.43
CA GLY A 158 2.72 -10.11 -3.13
C GLY A 158 3.17 -9.87 -4.56
N LEU A 159 2.84 -8.72 -5.14
CA LEU A 159 3.17 -8.32 -6.50
C LEU A 159 4.10 -7.09 -6.52
N THR A 160 4.26 -6.44 -7.67
CA THR A 160 4.85 -5.11 -7.69
C THR A 160 3.92 -4.11 -7.00
N GLN A 161 4.47 -3.02 -6.49
CA GLN A 161 3.66 -2.01 -5.78
C GLN A 161 2.54 -1.41 -6.64
N GLU A 162 2.76 -1.31 -7.94
CA GLU A 162 1.79 -0.84 -8.91
C GLU A 162 0.65 -1.85 -9.11
N GLU A 163 0.99 -3.13 -9.20
CA GLU A 163 0.03 -4.23 -9.36
C GLU A 163 -0.78 -4.47 -8.09
N ASP A 164 -0.13 -4.45 -6.90
CA ASP A 164 -0.82 -4.53 -5.61
C ASP A 164 -1.85 -3.40 -5.49
N HIS A 165 -1.45 -2.16 -5.80
CA HIS A 165 -2.35 -1.00 -5.77
C HIS A 165 -3.50 -1.12 -6.77
N ALA A 166 -3.20 -1.46 -8.01
CA ALA A 166 -4.21 -1.61 -9.07
C ALA A 166 -5.22 -2.72 -8.74
N MET A 167 -4.79 -3.81 -8.13
CA MET A 167 -5.69 -4.88 -7.69
C MET A 167 -6.67 -4.37 -6.63
N VAL A 168 -6.20 -3.66 -5.61
CA VAL A 168 -7.06 -3.08 -4.59
C VAL A 168 -8.05 -2.10 -5.19
N VAL A 169 -7.58 -1.13 -5.99
CA VAL A 169 -8.42 -0.12 -6.65
C VAL A 169 -9.50 -0.77 -7.51
N SER A 170 -9.13 -1.73 -8.37
CA SER A 170 -10.07 -2.39 -9.29
C SER A 170 -11.20 -3.11 -8.56
N VAL A 171 -10.90 -3.71 -7.41
CA VAL A 171 -11.92 -4.39 -6.60
C VAL A 171 -12.78 -3.37 -5.86
N LEU A 172 -12.19 -2.38 -5.18
CA LEU A 172 -12.94 -1.38 -4.42
C LEU A 172 -13.93 -0.59 -5.29
N GLU A 173 -13.55 -0.27 -6.52
CA GLU A 173 -14.45 0.39 -7.48
C GLU A 173 -15.75 -0.38 -7.73
N ARG A 174 -15.73 -1.71 -7.71
CA ARG A 174 -16.93 -2.53 -7.90
C ARG A 174 -17.92 -2.38 -6.76
N PHE A 175 -17.46 -2.02 -5.57
CA PHE A 175 -18.26 -1.85 -4.37
C PHE A 175 -18.71 -0.41 -4.12
N THR A 176 -18.17 0.56 -4.85
CA THR A 176 -18.52 1.99 -4.74
C THR A 176 -19.31 2.52 -5.93
N ARG A 177 -19.32 1.81 -7.07
CA ARG A 177 -20.15 2.13 -8.25
C ARG A 177 -21.57 1.60 -8.05
N GLY A 178 -22.43 2.35 -7.41
CA GLY A 178 -23.84 1.95 -7.25
C GLY A 178 -24.43 2.15 -5.86
N SER A 179 -23.73 2.89 -5.05
CA SER A 179 -24.21 3.40 -3.76
C SER A 179 -24.71 4.82 -3.89
#